data_f02a0a035e4e564ba3210687efbbb3b1
#
_entry.id   f02a0a035e4e564ba3210687efbbb3b1
#
_cell.length_a   1.000
_cell.length_b   1.000
_cell.length_c   1.000
_cell.angle_alpha   90.00
_cell.angle_beta   90.00
_cell.angle_gamma   90.00
#
_symmetry.space_group_name_H-M   'P 1'
#
loop_
_entity.id
_entity.type
_entity.pdbx_description
1 polymer ?
#
loop_
_entity_poly.entity_id
_entity_poly.type
_entity_poly.pdbx_seq_one_letter_code
_entity_poly.pdbx_strand_id
1 'polypeptide(L)'
;KIIQIDEAALREKLPLRRSDWHSEYLDWAIPAFRLVHAKVRPETQIHTHMCYSEFNDIIRDIDAMDADVITFEASRADLKILDALKEANFRTEVGPGVYDIHSARVPSVEEILAALEKMLAKVQKDKLWVNPDCGLKTRGEEETLASLTNLVAAARLLREKESRSRQ
;
A
#
# COMPACT_ATOMS: atom_id res chain seq x y z
N LYS A 1 -14.66 4.03 10.89
CA LYS A 1 -14.21 2.62 11.07
C LYS A 1 -13.41 2.21 9.84
N ILE A 2 -12.50 1.24 9.99
CA ILE A 2 -11.67 0.74 8.89
C ILE A 2 -11.93 -0.77 8.78
N ILE A 3 -12.08 -1.25 7.55
CA ILE A 3 -12.13 -2.67 7.21
C ILE A 3 -11.05 -2.93 6.16
N GLN A 4 -10.19 -3.91 6.40
CA GLN A 4 -9.21 -4.35 5.43
C GLN A 4 -9.67 -5.65 4.76
N ILE A 5 -9.60 -5.68 3.45
CA ILE A 5 -9.94 -6.82 2.60
C ILE A 5 -8.71 -7.10 1.75
N ASP A 6 -7.95 -8.12 2.10
CA ASP A 6 -6.72 -8.45 1.40
C ASP A 6 -7.02 -9.12 0.06
N GLU A 7 -6.32 -8.70 -0.98
CA GLU A 7 -6.40 -9.30 -2.32
C GLU A 7 -4.97 -9.63 -2.81
N ALA A 8 -4.49 -10.78 -2.34
CA ALA A 8 -3.12 -11.22 -2.61
C ALA A 8 -2.92 -11.87 -3.98
N ALA A 9 -3.98 -12.25 -4.69
CA ALA A 9 -3.89 -13.11 -5.87
C ALA A 9 -4.27 -12.45 -7.19
N LEU A 10 -4.77 -11.21 -7.18
CA LEU A 10 -5.28 -10.56 -8.39
C LEU A 10 -4.25 -10.56 -9.53
N ARG A 11 -3.00 -10.20 -9.23
CA ARG A 11 -1.92 -10.18 -10.21
C ARG A 11 -1.48 -11.59 -10.65
N GLU A 12 -1.41 -12.52 -9.71
CA GLU A 12 -0.94 -13.88 -9.96
C GLU A 12 -1.90 -14.71 -10.78
N LYS A 13 -3.19 -14.39 -10.77
CA LYS A 13 -4.24 -15.14 -11.48
C LYS A 13 -4.54 -14.60 -12.87
N LEU A 14 -3.82 -13.59 -13.33
CA LEU A 14 -3.95 -13.11 -14.69
C LEU A 14 -3.66 -14.23 -15.71
N PRO A 15 -4.46 -14.36 -16.77
CA PRO A 15 -4.17 -15.25 -17.88
C PRO A 15 -2.77 -14.99 -18.45
N LEU A 16 -2.16 -16.02 -19.03
CA LEU A 16 -0.82 -15.91 -19.63
C LEU A 16 -0.77 -14.91 -20.79
N ARG A 17 -1.87 -14.81 -21.55
CA ARG A 17 -1.98 -13.89 -22.66
C ARG A 17 -2.60 -12.58 -22.20
N ARG A 18 -1.92 -11.47 -22.44
CA ARG A 18 -2.40 -10.14 -22.04
C ARG A 18 -3.74 -9.77 -22.70
N SER A 19 -4.01 -10.24 -23.93
CA SER A 19 -5.29 -10.04 -24.62
C SER A 19 -6.49 -10.60 -23.84
N ASP A 20 -6.26 -11.59 -23.01
CA ASP A 20 -7.31 -12.33 -22.33
C ASP A 20 -7.57 -11.83 -20.89
N TRP A 21 -6.73 -10.90 -20.39
CA TRP A 21 -6.80 -10.41 -19.02
C TRP A 21 -8.16 -9.85 -18.63
N HIS A 22 -8.76 -9.03 -19.50
CA HIS A 22 -10.08 -8.45 -19.24
C HIS A 22 -11.17 -9.49 -19.45
N SER A 23 -11.29 -10.03 -20.64
CA SER A 23 -12.40 -10.93 -21.02
C SER A 23 -12.50 -12.21 -20.17
N GLU A 24 -11.37 -12.76 -19.73
CA GLU A 24 -11.36 -14.00 -18.97
C GLU A 24 -11.22 -13.81 -17.45
N TYR A 25 -10.77 -12.63 -16.97
CA TYR A 25 -10.49 -12.47 -15.56
C TYR A 25 -10.89 -11.12 -14.97
N LEU A 26 -10.31 -9.99 -15.39
CA LEU A 26 -10.47 -8.70 -14.71
C LEU A 26 -11.92 -8.20 -14.75
N ASP A 27 -12.65 -8.44 -15.85
CA ASP A 27 -14.03 -7.99 -16.01
C ASP A 27 -15.01 -8.62 -15.00
N TRP A 28 -14.65 -9.75 -14.39
CA TRP A 28 -15.43 -10.31 -13.28
C TRP A 28 -14.74 -10.17 -11.91
N ALA A 29 -13.40 -10.23 -11.84
CA ALA A 29 -12.68 -10.21 -10.58
C ALA A 29 -12.81 -8.84 -9.87
N ILE A 30 -12.69 -7.74 -10.61
CA ILE A 30 -12.86 -6.38 -10.05
C ILE A 30 -14.28 -6.16 -9.51
N PRO A 31 -15.36 -6.42 -10.25
CA PRO A 31 -16.71 -6.34 -9.69
C PRO A 31 -16.95 -7.28 -8.51
N ALA A 32 -16.35 -8.48 -8.50
CA ALA A 32 -16.46 -9.40 -7.37
C ALA A 32 -15.85 -8.84 -6.10
N PHE A 33 -14.66 -8.21 -6.18
CA PHE A 33 -14.06 -7.51 -5.04
C PHE A 33 -14.97 -6.37 -4.54
N ARG A 34 -15.51 -5.55 -5.42
CA ARG A 34 -16.43 -4.47 -5.08
C ARG A 34 -17.69 -4.95 -4.36
N LEU A 35 -18.19 -6.13 -4.71
CA LEU A 35 -19.36 -6.72 -4.05
C LEU A 35 -19.10 -7.04 -2.58
N VAL A 36 -17.85 -7.37 -2.19
CA VAL A 36 -17.49 -7.68 -0.80
C VAL A 36 -17.77 -6.49 0.13
N HIS A 37 -17.56 -5.27 -0.35
CA HIS A 37 -17.77 -4.06 0.44
C HIS A 37 -18.96 -3.19 0.01
N ALA A 38 -19.79 -3.66 -0.93
CA ALA A 38 -20.90 -2.88 -1.51
C ALA A 38 -22.00 -2.46 -0.48
N LYS A 39 -22.07 -3.12 0.68
CA LYS A 39 -23.05 -2.85 1.75
C LYS A 39 -22.47 -2.13 2.96
N VAL A 40 -21.20 -1.74 2.93
CA VAL A 40 -20.61 -0.98 4.04
C VAL A 40 -21.18 0.44 4.07
N ARG A 41 -21.16 1.05 5.23
CA ARG A 41 -21.62 2.43 5.39
C ARG A 41 -20.62 3.39 4.74
N PRO A 42 -21.05 4.54 4.20
CA PRO A 42 -20.15 5.49 3.54
C PRO A 42 -19.01 6.01 4.42
N GLU A 43 -19.18 6.04 5.74
CA GLU A 43 -18.16 6.45 6.69
C GLU A 43 -17.17 5.32 7.06
N THR A 44 -17.29 4.14 6.47
CA THR A 44 -16.37 3.02 6.67
C THR A 44 -15.31 3.03 5.58
N GLN A 45 -14.07 3.25 5.97
CA GLN A 45 -12.93 3.24 5.06
C GLN A 45 -12.54 1.81 4.70
N ILE A 46 -12.38 1.52 3.42
CA ILE A 46 -12.00 0.22 2.88
C ILE A 46 -10.52 0.24 2.52
N HIS A 47 -9.76 -0.61 3.18
CA HIS A 47 -8.36 -0.87 2.87
C HIS A 47 -8.22 -2.19 2.13
N THR A 48 -7.27 -2.26 1.22
CA THR A 48 -6.81 -3.50 0.61
C THR A 48 -5.29 -3.62 0.69
N HIS A 49 -4.79 -4.83 0.63
CA HIS A 49 -3.36 -5.10 0.58
C HIS A 49 -3.04 -6.00 -0.60
N MET A 50 -2.00 -5.64 -1.34
CA MET A 50 -1.44 -6.47 -2.39
C MET A 50 0.00 -6.83 -2.02
N CYS A 51 0.27 -8.13 -1.89
CA CYS A 51 1.63 -8.63 -1.90
C CYS A 51 2.21 -8.37 -3.30
N TYR A 52 3.47 -8.13 -3.40
CA TYR A 52 4.19 -7.80 -4.64
C TYR A 52 3.86 -6.39 -5.21
N SER A 53 4.91 -5.70 -5.65
CA SER A 53 4.83 -4.32 -6.19
C SER A 53 4.79 -4.26 -7.73
N GLU A 54 4.73 -5.42 -8.42
CA GLU A 54 4.75 -5.48 -9.87
C GLU A 54 3.35 -5.53 -10.48
N PHE A 55 2.56 -4.48 -10.28
CA PHE A 55 1.21 -4.37 -10.85
C PHE A 55 1.03 -3.18 -11.82
N ASN A 56 2.14 -2.67 -12.37
CA ASN A 56 2.12 -1.54 -13.31
C ASN A 56 1.16 -1.75 -14.49
N ASP A 57 1.03 -3.00 -14.94
CA ASP A 57 0.21 -3.37 -16.09
C ASP A 57 -1.30 -3.30 -15.83
N ILE A 58 -1.72 -3.34 -14.56
CA ILE A 58 -3.12 -3.37 -14.12
C ILE A 58 -3.47 -2.24 -13.13
N ILE A 59 -2.70 -1.15 -13.12
CA ILE A 59 -2.91 -0.02 -12.19
C ILE A 59 -4.34 0.53 -12.27
N ARG A 60 -4.90 0.65 -13.47
CA ARG A 60 -6.26 1.16 -13.66
C ARG A 60 -7.32 0.19 -13.13
N ASP A 61 -7.08 -1.10 -13.26
CA ASP A 61 -7.97 -2.14 -12.75
C ASP A 61 -7.95 -2.15 -11.21
N ILE A 62 -6.77 -1.95 -10.63
CA ILE A 62 -6.62 -1.81 -9.19
C ILE A 62 -7.35 -0.56 -8.67
N ASP A 63 -7.23 0.58 -9.36
CA ASP A 63 -7.98 1.80 -9.01
C ASP A 63 -9.51 1.58 -9.13
N ALA A 64 -9.92 0.70 -10.05
CA ALA A 64 -11.33 0.32 -10.24
C ALA A 64 -11.88 -0.64 -9.18
N MET A 65 -11.04 -1.22 -8.31
CA MET A 65 -11.48 -2.00 -7.15
C MET A 65 -12.29 -1.16 -6.15
N ASP A 66 -12.16 0.16 -6.21
CA ASP A 66 -12.92 1.11 -5.40
C ASP A 66 -12.64 0.97 -3.89
N ALA A 67 -11.41 0.62 -3.55
CA ALA A 67 -10.90 0.73 -2.18
C ALA A 67 -10.48 2.18 -1.90
N ASP A 68 -10.55 2.62 -0.64
CA ASP A 68 -10.09 3.95 -0.24
C ASP A 68 -8.57 3.99 -0.10
N VAL A 69 -7.97 2.90 0.36
CA VAL A 69 -6.52 2.78 0.59
C VAL A 69 -6.01 1.45 0.07
N ILE A 70 -4.88 1.49 -0.64
CA ILE A 70 -4.14 0.28 -1.02
C ILE A 70 -2.74 0.30 -0.40
N THR A 71 -2.38 -0.78 0.28
CA THR A 71 -1.02 -1.01 0.77
C THR A 71 -0.33 -2.09 -0.07
N PHE A 72 0.98 -1.97 -0.24
CA PHE A 72 1.77 -2.90 -1.03
C PHE A 72 3.24 -2.92 -0.62
N GLU A 73 3.95 -3.98 -0.97
CA GLU A 73 5.39 -4.10 -0.73
C GLU A 73 6.17 -3.11 -1.60
N ALA A 74 7.06 -2.34 -1.00
CA ALA A 74 7.85 -1.33 -1.70
C ALA A 74 9.28 -1.17 -1.16
N SER A 75 9.63 -1.76 -0.02
CA SER A 75 10.92 -1.53 0.63
C SER A 75 12.11 -2.00 -0.21
N ARG A 76 11.92 -3.00 -1.04
CA ARG A 76 12.94 -3.57 -1.94
C ARG A 76 12.88 -3.00 -3.36
N ALA A 77 11.83 -2.27 -3.70
CA ALA A 77 11.66 -1.65 -5.00
C ALA A 77 12.14 -0.20 -4.98
N ASP A 78 12.69 0.28 -6.10
CA ASP A 78 13.17 1.67 -6.27
C ASP A 78 12.05 2.71 -6.32
N LEU A 79 10.91 2.46 -5.69
CA LEU A 79 9.71 3.31 -5.70
C LEU A 79 9.22 3.67 -7.12
N LYS A 80 9.60 2.89 -8.15
CA LYS A 80 9.16 3.09 -9.54
C LYS A 80 7.65 2.95 -9.68
N ILE A 81 7.04 2.12 -8.83
CA ILE A 81 5.60 1.97 -8.77
C ILE A 81 4.91 3.32 -8.48
N LEU A 82 5.49 4.18 -7.64
CA LEU A 82 4.93 5.49 -7.32
C LEU A 82 4.92 6.43 -8.54
N ASP A 83 5.91 6.34 -9.42
CA ASP A 83 5.92 7.09 -10.67
C ASP A 83 4.80 6.60 -11.60
N ALA A 84 4.64 5.30 -11.72
CA ALA A 84 3.56 4.70 -12.50
C ALA A 84 2.15 5.04 -11.97
N LEU A 85 1.97 5.07 -10.64
CA LEU A 85 0.71 5.51 -10.02
C LEU A 85 0.41 6.99 -10.34
N LYS A 86 1.42 7.85 -10.30
CA LYS A 86 1.30 9.26 -10.65
C LYS A 86 0.94 9.45 -12.13
N GLU A 87 1.63 8.74 -13.04
CA GLU A 87 1.35 8.77 -14.48
C GLU A 87 -0.06 8.27 -14.82
N ALA A 88 -0.54 7.25 -14.10
CA ALA A 88 -1.89 6.72 -14.25
C ALA A 88 -2.99 7.62 -13.63
N ASN A 89 -2.62 8.71 -12.95
CA ASN A 89 -3.52 9.57 -12.18
C ASN A 89 -4.34 8.76 -11.15
N PHE A 90 -3.66 7.88 -10.41
CA PHE A 90 -4.24 6.99 -9.44
C PHE A 90 -4.95 7.76 -8.32
N ARG A 91 -6.19 7.41 -8.01
CA ARG A 91 -7.06 8.17 -7.11
C ARG A 91 -6.99 7.69 -5.67
N THR A 92 -6.84 6.38 -5.50
CA THR A 92 -6.81 5.72 -4.20
C THR A 92 -5.61 6.17 -3.36
N GLU A 93 -5.77 6.30 -2.06
CA GLU A 93 -4.67 6.54 -1.14
C GLU A 93 -3.73 5.33 -1.09
N VAL A 94 -2.45 5.55 -0.81
CA VAL A 94 -1.43 4.50 -0.93
C VAL A 94 -0.58 4.36 0.33
N GLY A 95 -0.29 3.11 0.69
CA GLY A 95 0.64 2.74 1.75
C GLY A 95 1.76 1.86 1.19
N PRO A 96 2.80 2.44 0.56
CA PRO A 96 3.97 1.68 0.20
C PRO A 96 4.71 1.23 1.45
N GLY A 97 5.10 -0.04 1.53
CA GLY A 97 5.84 -0.57 2.68
C GLY A 97 7.19 0.13 2.87
N VAL A 98 7.51 0.48 4.11
CA VAL A 98 8.74 1.21 4.46
C VAL A 98 9.88 0.30 4.93
N TYR A 99 9.58 -0.96 5.25
CA TYR A 99 10.59 -1.95 5.61
C TYR A 99 10.16 -3.38 5.27
N ASP A 100 11.17 -4.20 4.99
CA ASP A 100 11.03 -5.61 4.66
C ASP A 100 10.69 -6.46 5.89
N ILE A 101 9.54 -7.11 5.86
CA ILE A 101 9.07 -7.96 6.96
C ILE A 101 9.74 -9.36 6.95
N HIS A 102 10.43 -9.74 5.89
CA HIS A 102 11.14 -11.02 5.81
C HIS A 102 12.48 -11.00 6.55
N SER A 103 12.98 -9.82 6.89
CA SER A 103 14.15 -9.65 7.76
C SER A 103 13.73 -9.54 9.22
N ALA A 104 14.41 -10.26 10.12
CA ALA A 104 14.23 -10.13 11.57
C ALA A 104 14.82 -8.83 12.13
N ARG A 105 15.55 -8.06 11.33
CA ARG A 105 16.15 -6.80 11.73
C ARG A 105 15.06 -5.75 11.99
N VAL A 106 15.12 -5.14 13.15
CA VAL A 106 14.28 -4.00 13.49
C VAL A 106 14.81 -2.75 12.76
N PRO A 107 14.01 -2.11 11.88
CA PRO A 107 14.44 -0.87 11.22
C PRO A 107 14.54 0.27 12.20
N SER A 108 15.51 1.18 12.03
CA SER A 108 15.60 2.38 12.86
C SER A 108 14.54 3.43 12.48
N VAL A 109 14.30 4.38 13.37
CA VAL A 109 13.39 5.50 13.10
C VAL A 109 13.90 6.32 11.93
N GLU A 110 15.22 6.54 11.84
CA GLU A 110 15.88 7.31 10.79
C GLU A 110 15.75 6.63 9.41
N GLU A 111 15.89 5.30 9.36
CA GLU A 111 15.71 4.52 8.13
C GLU A 111 14.28 4.65 7.60
N ILE A 112 13.30 4.50 8.49
CA ILE A 112 11.88 4.63 8.14
C ILE A 112 11.58 6.07 7.71
N LEU A 113 12.08 7.07 8.43
CA LEU A 113 11.89 8.47 8.09
C LEU A 113 12.45 8.80 6.71
N ALA A 114 13.65 8.33 6.40
CA ALA A 114 14.27 8.53 5.09
C ALA A 114 13.46 7.85 3.96
N ALA A 115 12.87 6.69 4.19
CA ALA A 115 11.97 6.04 3.24
C ALA A 115 10.71 6.88 3.01
N LEU A 116 10.07 7.36 4.08
CA LEU A 116 8.88 8.20 4.01
C LEU A 116 9.13 9.53 3.29
N GLU A 117 10.28 10.18 3.51
CA GLU A 117 10.65 11.41 2.83
C GLU A 117 10.79 11.20 1.31
N LYS A 118 11.36 10.07 0.88
CA LYS A 118 11.41 9.69 -0.54
C LYS A 118 10.02 9.46 -1.14
N MET A 119 9.12 8.86 -0.38
CA MET A 119 7.73 8.64 -0.79
C MET A 119 6.97 9.95 -0.92
N LEU A 120 7.15 10.90 0.02
CA LEU A 120 6.53 12.23 -0.04
C LEU A 120 6.98 13.08 -1.23
N ALA A 121 8.14 12.79 -1.81
CA ALA A 121 8.56 13.44 -3.05
C ALA A 121 7.69 13.02 -4.26
N LYS A 122 6.95 11.92 -4.15
CA LYS A 122 6.16 11.34 -5.25
C LYS A 122 4.66 11.29 -4.96
N VAL A 123 4.26 11.18 -3.69
CA VAL A 123 2.87 11.03 -3.22
C VAL A 123 2.48 12.23 -2.37
N GLN A 124 1.27 12.75 -2.57
CA GLN A 124 0.73 13.81 -1.72
C GLN A 124 0.59 13.28 -0.28
N LYS A 125 0.94 14.11 0.70
CA LYS A 125 1.02 13.71 2.10
C LYS A 125 -0.31 13.25 2.72
N ASP A 126 -1.40 13.79 2.26
CA ASP A 126 -2.77 13.43 2.66
C ASP A 126 -3.24 12.12 2.05
N LYS A 127 -2.49 11.60 1.07
CA LYS A 127 -2.71 10.29 0.43
C LYS A 127 -1.70 9.22 0.84
N LEU A 128 -0.73 9.54 1.70
CA LEU A 128 0.33 8.60 2.09
C LEU A 128 0.03 7.95 3.44
N TRP A 129 -0.08 6.63 3.45
CA TRP A 129 -0.17 5.79 4.63
C TRP A 129 1.19 5.19 4.99
N VAL A 130 1.39 4.90 6.28
CA VAL A 130 2.65 4.39 6.82
C VAL A 130 2.43 2.97 7.32
N ASN A 131 3.06 2.00 6.68
CA ASN A 131 2.92 0.58 6.98
C ASN A 131 4.19 -0.22 6.66
N PRO A 132 4.37 -1.42 7.22
CA PRO A 132 5.37 -2.38 6.76
C PRO A 132 5.01 -2.91 5.37
N ASP A 133 5.95 -3.64 4.73
CA ASP A 133 5.70 -4.25 3.42
C ASP A 133 4.47 -5.17 3.41
N CYS A 134 4.30 -5.98 4.46
CA CYS A 134 3.19 -6.93 4.56
C CYS A 134 2.86 -7.23 6.02
N GLY A 135 1.96 -8.19 6.27
CA GLY A 135 1.59 -8.65 7.60
C GLY A 135 2.75 -9.28 8.38
N LEU A 136 2.81 -9.05 9.68
CA LEU A 136 3.94 -9.42 10.56
C LEU A 136 3.82 -10.82 11.18
N LYS A 137 2.90 -11.65 10.71
CA LYS A 137 2.60 -12.99 11.26
C LYS A 137 3.78 -13.95 11.37
N THR A 138 4.85 -13.70 10.61
CA THR A 138 6.06 -14.53 10.61
C THR A 138 7.17 -13.98 11.49
N ARG A 139 6.94 -12.88 12.20
CA ARG A 139 7.88 -12.21 13.08
C ARG A 139 7.63 -12.55 14.53
N GLY A 140 8.68 -12.52 15.36
CA GLY A 140 8.58 -12.65 16.80
C GLY A 140 7.92 -11.41 17.43
N GLU A 141 7.35 -11.56 18.62
CA GLU A 141 6.62 -10.48 19.30
C GLU A 141 7.52 -9.28 19.60
N GLU A 142 8.73 -9.52 20.12
CA GLU A 142 9.68 -8.45 20.51
C GLU A 142 10.07 -7.60 19.31
N GLU A 143 10.49 -8.24 18.22
CA GLU A 143 10.90 -7.54 16.99
C GLU A 143 9.72 -6.84 16.31
N THR A 144 8.53 -7.42 16.37
CA THR A 144 7.30 -6.82 15.87
C THR A 144 6.96 -5.54 16.64
N LEU A 145 6.95 -5.62 17.97
CA LEU A 145 6.66 -4.46 18.83
C LEU A 145 7.69 -3.34 18.62
N ALA A 146 8.97 -3.68 18.57
CA ALA A 146 10.04 -2.71 18.34
C ALA A 146 9.92 -2.03 16.96
N SER A 147 9.67 -2.81 15.90
CA SER A 147 9.50 -2.30 14.53
C SER A 147 8.30 -1.36 14.41
N LEU A 148 7.15 -1.74 14.98
CA LEU A 148 5.94 -0.91 14.97
C LEU A 148 6.10 0.34 15.84
N THR A 149 6.83 0.27 16.95
CA THR A 149 7.16 1.43 17.77
C THR A 149 7.98 2.45 16.97
N ASN A 150 9.01 1.98 16.26
CA ASN A 150 9.84 2.83 15.41
C ASN A 150 9.04 3.39 14.22
N LEU A 151 8.14 2.60 13.64
CA LEU A 151 7.24 3.03 12.57
C LEU A 151 6.38 4.21 12.99
N VAL A 152 5.73 4.09 14.16
CA VAL A 152 4.86 5.14 14.70
C VAL A 152 5.68 6.38 15.09
N ALA A 153 6.88 6.20 15.67
CA ALA A 153 7.76 7.29 15.99
C ALA A 153 8.19 8.08 14.75
N ALA A 154 8.60 7.40 13.67
CA ALA A 154 8.97 8.04 12.42
C ALA A 154 7.81 8.81 11.80
N ALA A 155 6.60 8.23 11.79
CA ALA A 155 5.40 8.89 11.28
C ALA A 155 5.05 10.17 12.07
N ARG A 156 5.21 10.15 13.39
CA ARG A 156 5.00 11.33 14.26
C ARG A 156 6.02 12.42 13.97
N LEU A 157 7.30 12.07 13.92
CA LEU A 157 8.37 13.01 13.61
C LEU A 157 8.18 13.68 12.25
N LEU A 158 7.78 12.92 11.24
CA LEU A 158 7.52 13.48 9.91
C LEU A 158 6.34 14.45 9.92
N ARG A 159 5.24 14.13 10.61
CA ARG A 159 4.09 15.04 10.76
C ARG A 159 4.46 16.34 11.47
N GLU A 160 5.29 16.27 12.51
CA GLU A 160 5.79 17.46 13.22
C GLU A 160 6.69 18.33 12.33
N LYS A 161 7.60 17.72 11.57
CA LYS A 161 8.46 18.40 10.60
C LYS A 161 7.64 19.15 9.54
N GLU A 162 6.67 18.49 8.97
CA GLU A 162 5.77 19.05 7.97
C GLU A 162 4.86 20.17 8.51
N SER A 163 4.49 20.10 9.78
CA SER A 163 3.69 21.16 10.43
C SER A 163 4.51 22.43 10.65
N ARG A 164 5.80 22.31 11.00
CA ARG A 164 6.72 23.45 11.20
C ARG A 164 7.09 24.13 9.89
N SER A 165 7.16 23.41 8.80
CA SER A 165 7.51 23.96 7.47
C SER A 165 6.40 24.85 6.87
N ARG A 166 5.24 24.91 7.51
CA ARG A 166 4.09 25.73 7.07
C ARG A 166 3.92 27.05 7.85
N GLN A 167 4.74 27.27 8.86
CA GLN A 167 4.82 28.51 9.64
C GLN A 167 5.96 29.39 9.14
#